data_23fc07e13462bed4a93b8930c4ca877e
#
_entry.id   23fc07e13462bed4a93b8930c4ca877e
#
_cell.length_a   1.000
_cell.length_b   1.000
_cell.length_c   1.000
_cell.angle_alpha   90.00
_cell.angle_beta   90.00
_cell.angle_gamma   90.00
#
_symmetry.space_group_name_H-M   'P 1'
#
loop_
_entity.id
_entity.type
_entity.pdbx_description
1 polymer ?
#
loop_
_entity_poly.entity_id
_entity_poly.type
_entity_poly.pdbx_seq_one_letter_code
_entity_poly.pdbx_strand_id
1 'polypeptide(L)'
;MIVKMKKIFHSLLTIAILSIGSGYAQQARKGATKIKDIVIYEDSLFYAAFPSIVKTKDNSFLLAFRRAPERRVFGESHTMHVDPNSYLVQLSSKDGEEWPTDPKLLYAHAFGGSQDPCLLRLRDGTLLCASYGWSFLRDDGLKKLKGIHFQSSDGTFLGGYLLSSNDNGKTWQGPIYPPAISQEVHHDMYGKKVPVYNRGAMVEGKSGRLYWVVAATDNAQSKKTSNYLMVSDDKGRSWNYLSVVAEDPKISFNETSIYETPKGALVAFLRTADYNDHACIARSTDGGKTFKWKSMGFKGHPLQALRLPDDRVMIVYGYRHKPYGIRARILNAECTDFESSGEIVIREDGGSGDIGYPWAVMLDSNRVLVTYYFNKNNGTRYIAGTILQLQK
;
A
#
# COMPACT_ATOMS: atom_id res chain seq x y z
N MET A 1 34.45 92.43 -6.45
CA MET A 1 33.32 91.57 -6.84
C MET A 1 33.53 90.21 -6.10
N ILE A 2 32.64 89.97 -5.18
CA ILE A 2 32.85 89.06 -4.04
C ILE A 2 32.48 87.61 -4.42
N VAL A 3 33.37 86.69 -4.27
CA VAL A 3 33.07 85.29 -4.40
C VAL A 3 33.06 84.62 -2.99
N LYS A 4 31.87 84.16 -2.56
CA LYS A 4 31.68 83.49 -1.29
C LYS A 4 31.96 81.98 -1.45
N MET A 5 32.97 81.50 -0.71
CA MET A 5 33.21 80.08 -0.52
C MET A 5 32.16 79.47 0.42
N LYS A 6 31.44 78.44 0.00
CA LYS A 6 30.60 77.62 0.84
C LYS A 6 31.41 76.32 1.24
N LYS A 7 31.56 76.12 2.52
CA LYS A 7 32.11 74.91 3.14
C LYS A 7 31.11 73.78 2.93
N ILE A 8 31.60 72.67 2.42
CA ILE A 8 30.85 71.39 2.33
C ILE A 8 31.21 70.56 3.57
N PHE A 9 30.21 70.33 4.42
CA PHE A 9 30.27 69.38 5.52
C PHE A 9 30.08 67.99 4.96
N HIS A 10 31.06 67.10 5.11
CA HIS A 10 30.93 65.67 4.88
C HIS A 10 30.36 65.02 6.12
N SER A 11 29.09 64.62 6.05
CA SER A 11 28.46 63.76 7.03
C SER A 11 28.78 62.30 6.67
N LEU A 12 29.58 61.63 7.45
CA LEU A 12 29.78 60.17 7.37
C LEU A 12 28.50 59.48 7.89
N LEU A 13 27.72 58.93 6.99
CA LEU A 13 26.58 58.09 7.31
C LEU A 13 27.10 56.65 7.47
N THR A 14 27.28 56.23 8.70
CA THR A 14 27.63 54.80 9.04
C THR A 14 26.38 53.95 8.81
N ILE A 15 26.33 53.25 7.69
CA ILE A 15 25.28 52.26 7.43
C ILE A 15 25.63 50.99 8.26
N ALA A 16 24.93 50.80 9.35
CA ALA A 16 24.92 49.53 10.08
C ALA A 16 24.12 48.49 9.22
N ILE A 17 24.84 47.60 8.56
CA ILE A 17 24.27 46.45 7.92
C ILE A 17 23.82 45.46 9.01
N LEU A 18 22.55 45.54 9.41
CA LEU A 18 21.92 44.48 10.15
C LEU A 18 21.86 43.25 9.22
N SER A 19 22.76 42.30 9.43
CA SER A 19 22.65 40.97 8.88
C SER A 19 21.39 40.30 9.47
N ILE A 20 20.26 40.43 8.77
CA ILE A 20 19.11 39.56 9.01
C ILE A 20 19.58 38.15 8.66
N GLY A 21 20.03 37.43 9.68
CA GLY A 21 20.26 36.00 9.59
C GLY A 21 18.93 35.37 9.16
N SER A 22 18.84 35.03 7.90
CA SER A 22 17.79 34.20 7.36
C SER A 22 17.83 32.86 8.10
N GLY A 23 17.00 32.73 9.14
CA GLY A 23 16.66 31.48 9.76
C GLY A 23 15.89 30.61 8.75
N TYR A 24 16.61 30.15 7.72
CA TYR A 24 16.07 29.14 6.82
C TYR A 24 16.26 27.77 7.45
N ALA A 25 15.12 27.21 7.77
CA ALA A 25 14.84 25.81 7.78
C ALA A 25 15.65 25.01 8.80
N GLN A 26 15.06 24.84 9.92
CA GLN A 26 15.12 23.56 10.58
C GLN A 26 14.56 22.54 9.58
N GLN A 27 15.44 22.06 8.70
CA GLN A 27 15.15 20.99 7.75
C GLN A 27 14.75 19.81 8.63
N ALA A 28 13.46 19.49 8.64
CA ALA A 28 12.91 18.38 9.40
C ALA A 28 13.89 17.21 9.23
N ARG A 29 14.44 16.70 10.32
CA ARG A 29 15.40 15.59 10.29
C ARG A 29 14.74 14.48 9.52
N LYS A 30 15.24 14.18 8.31
CA LYS A 30 14.79 13.02 7.56
C LYS A 30 15.13 11.82 8.41
N GLY A 31 14.12 11.17 8.99
CA GLY A 31 14.33 10.03 9.88
C GLY A 31 14.92 8.79 9.19
N ALA A 32 15.18 8.87 7.87
CA ALA A 32 15.87 7.85 7.10
C ALA A 32 16.56 8.47 5.87
N THR A 33 17.68 7.85 5.44
CA THR A 33 18.43 8.20 4.23
C THR A 33 18.48 7.01 3.26
N LYS A 34 18.41 7.29 1.98
CA LYS A 34 18.53 6.28 0.93
C LYS A 34 19.99 5.79 0.83
N ILE A 35 20.14 4.44 0.83
CA ILE A 35 21.42 3.78 0.56
C ILE A 35 21.53 3.45 -0.94
N LYS A 36 20.59 2.66 -1.46
CA LYS A 36 20.59 2.23 -2.87
C LYS A 36 19.21 1.76 -3.32
N ASP A 37 18.99 1.78 -4.62
CA ASP A 37 17.89 1.09 -5.29
C ASP A 37 18.37 -0.26 -5.80
N ILE A 38 17.48 -1.25 -5.81
CA ILE A 38 17.70 -2.59 -6.36
C ILE A 38 16.56 -2.98 -7.29
N VAL A 39 16.87 -3.76 -8.33
CA VAL A 39 15.86 -4.47 -9.13
C VAL A 39 15.69 -5.86 -8.53
N ILE A 40 14.48 -6.17 -8.08
CA ILE A 40 14.16 -7.46 -7.46
C ILE A 40 13.72 -8.46 -8.54
N TYR A 41 12.87 -8.03 -9.46
CA TYR A 41 12.41 -8.85 -10.57
C TYR A 41 12.06 -7.98 -11.78
N GLU A 42 12.56 -8.36 -12.93
CA GLU A 42 12.24 -7.73 -14.22
C GLU A 42 12.17 -8.80 -15.32
N ASP A 43 11.10 -8.77 -16.09
CA ASP A 43 10.93 -9.60 -17.27
C ASP A 43 10.01 -8.84 -18.26
N SER A 44 10.50 -8.59 -19.46
CA SER A 44 9.76 -7.83 -20.47
C SER A 44 8.54 -8.55 -21.04
N LEU A 45 8.43 -9.87 -20.82
CA LEU A 45 7.28 -10.67 -21.24
C LEU A 45 6.12 -10.59 -20.25
N PHE A 46 6.32 -9.98 -19.08
CA PHE A 46 5.35 -9.95 -18.02
C PHE A 46 5.13 -8.55 -17.44
N TYR A 47 3.91 -8.28 -17.10
CA TYR A 47 3.51 -7.18 -16.23
C TYR A 47 3.64 -7.65 -14.78
N ALA A 48 4.68 -7.21 -14.09
CA ALA A 48 4.93 -7.51 -12.68
C ALA A 48 4.52 -6.33 -11.79
N ALA A 49 3.65 -6.56 -10.80
CA ALA A 49 3.10 -5.49 -9.96
C ALA A 49 2.67 -5.96 -8.57
N PHE A 50 2.35 -4.99 -7.70
CA PHE A 50 1.70 -5.16 -6.40
C PHE A 50 2.48 -6.06 -5.43
N PRO A 51 3.77 -5.77 -5.14
CA PRO A 51 4.53 -6.59 -4.22
C PRO A 51 4.06 -6.44 -2.77
N SER A 52 4.20 -7.53 -2.01
CA SER A 52 4.23 -7.51 -0.55
C SER A 52 5.34 -8.39 -0.04
N ILE A 53 5.97 -8.02 1.08
CA ILE A 53 7.14 -8.70 1.61
C ILE A 53 7.01 -8.93 3.12
N VAL A 54 7.48 -10.08 3.58
CA VAL A 54 7.62 -10.40 5.00
C VAL A 54 8.99 -11.02 5.30
N LYS A 55 9.45 -10.85 6.53
CA LYS A 55 10.58 -11.62 7.06
C LYS A 55 10.03 -12.91 7.63
N THR A 56 10.51 -14.06 7.18
CA THR A 56 10.07 -15.40 7.59
C THR A 56 10.66 -15.80 8.94
N LYS A 57 10.24 -16.94 9.49
CA LYS A 57 10.68 -17.41 10.80
C LYS A 57 12.17 -17.74 10.84
N ASP A 58 12.75 -18.16 9.73
CA ASP A 58 14.19 -18.46 9.57
C ASP A 58 15.03 -17.21 9.22
N ASN A 59 14.45 -16.02 9.37
CA ASN A 59 15.06 -14.71 9.06
C ASN A 59 15.36 -14.44 7.58
N SER A 60 14.90 -15.28 6.66
CA SER A 60 14.89 -14.97 5.23
C SER A 60 13.74 -14.01 4.88
N PHE A 61 13.68 -13.57 3.64
CA PHE A 61 12.64 -12.67 3.14
C PHE A 61 11.83 -13.40 2.08
N LEU A 62 10.51 -13.32 2.19
CA LEU A 62 9.56 -13.80 1.19
C LEU A 62 8.83 -12.62 0.60
N LEU A 63 8.96 -12.44 -0.71
CA LEU A 63 8.25 -11.43 -1.49
C LEU A 63 7.25 -12.12 -2.41
N ALA A 64 5.99 -11.70 -2.35
CA ALA A 64 4.94 -12.12 -3.27
C ALA A 64 4.54 -10.95 -4.16
N PHE A 65 4.22 -11.22 -5.43
CA PHE A 65 3.74 -10.22 -6.37
C PHE A 65 2.84 -10.84 -7.43
N ARG A 66 2.05 -10.00 -8.09
CA ARG A 66 1.25 -10.39 -9.23
C ARG A 66 2.11 -10.41 -10.48
N ARG A 67 1.91 -11.42 -11.32
CA ARG A 67 2.50 -11.53 -12.66
C ARG A 67 1.39 -11.80 -13.67
N ALA A 68 1.34 -11.02 -14.74
CA ALA A 68 0.42 -11.21 -15.86
C ALA A 68 1.19 -11.15 -17.18
N PRO A 69 0.70 -11.70 -18.28
CA PRO A 69 1.31 -11.52 -19.61
C PRO A 69 1.42 -10.03 -19.94
N GLU A 70 2.55 -9.62 -20.54
CA GLU A 70 2.67 -8.29 -21.12
C GLU A 70 1.94 -8.28 -22.48
N ARG A 71 0.70 -7.78 -22.49
CA ARG A 71 -0.21 -7.88 -23.64
C ARG A 71 0.33 -7.24 -24.92
N ARG A 72 1.19 -6.23 -24.82
CA ARG A 72 1.82 -5.58 -25.98
C ARG A 72 2.73 -6.53 -26.76
N VAL A 73 3.32 -7.55 -26.12
CA VAL A 73 4.12 -8.60 -26.78
C VAL A 73 3.25 -9.43 -27.73
N PHE A 74 1.95 -9.50 -27.47
CA PHE A 74 0.97 -10.23 -28.29
C PHE A 74 0.22 -9.31 -29.28
N GLY A 75 0.70 -8.06 -29.49
CA GLY A 75 0.13 -7.11 -30.43
C GLY A 75 -1.07 -6.32 -29.89
N GLU A 76 -1.40 -6.42 -28.60
CA GLU A 76 -2.44 -5.62 -27.99
C GLU A 76 -1.94 -4.20 -27.68
N SER A 77 -2.81 -3.20 -27.81
CA SER A 77 -2.41 -1.79 -27.70
C SER A 77 -2.19 -1.30 -26.28
N HIS A 78 -2.60 -2.05 -25.25
CA HIS A 78 -2.56 -1.64 -23.87
C HIS A 78 -2.19 -2.79 -22.92
N THR A 79 -1.66 -2.44 -21.76
CA THR A 79 -1.46 -3.36 -20.64
C THR A 79 -2.72 -3.41 -19.80
N MET A 80 -3.12 -4.60 -19.38
CA MET A 80 -4.28 -4.76 -18.52
C MET A 80 -3.88 -4.76 -17.05
N HIS A 81 -4.39 -3.79 -16.31
CA HIS A 81 -4.26 -3.76 -14.86
C HIS A 81 -4.99 -4.93 -14.19
N VAL A 82 -6.10 -5.36 -14.79
CA VAL A 82 -6.83 -6.58 -14.47
C VAL A 82 -6.70 -7.53 -15.65
N ASP A 83 -6.19 -8.72 -15.46
CA ASP A 83 -5.89 -9.67 -16.53
C ASP A 83 -6.37 -11.08 -16.14
N PRO A 84 -7.11 -11.80 -17.01
CA PRO A 84 -7.61 -13.14 -16.71
C PRO A 84 -6.51 -14.16 -16.49
N ASN A 85 -5.32 -13.93 -17.06
CA ASN A 85 -4.17 -14.82 -16.95
C ASN A 85 -3.16 -14.36 -15.91
N SER A 86 -3.56 -13.46 -15.00
CA SER A 86 -2.70 -13.06 -13.89
C SER A 86 -2.69 -14.11 -12.79
N TYR A 87 -1.55 -14.27 -12.15
CA TYR A 87 -1.32 -15.21 -11.07
C TYR A 87 -0.33 -14.64 -10.06
N LEU A 88 -0.30 -15.24 -8.87
CA LEU A 88 0.62 -14.84 -7.80
C LEU A 88 1.88 -15.69 -7.87
N VAL A 89 3.01 -15.01 -7.77
CA VAL A 89 4.34 -15.63 -7.69
C VAL A 89 5.08 -15.12 -6.47
N GLN A 90 6.14 -15.81 -6.10
CA GLN A 90 6.99 -15.45 -4.97
C GLN A 90 8.47 -15.65 -5.27
N LEU A 91 9.29 -14.83 -4.61
CA LEU A 91 10.73 -14.95 -4.53
C LEU A 91 11.18 -15.01 -3.07
N SER A 92 12.28 -15.69 -2.80
CA SER A 92 12.88 -15.74 -1.46
C SER A 92 14.32 -15.26 -1.53
N SER A 93 14.71 -14.43 -0.56
CA SER A 93 16.07 -13.91 -0.38
C SER A 93 16.55 -14.15 1.04
N LYS A 94 17.84 -14.43 1.22
CA LYS A 94 18.45 -14.60 2.55
C LYS A 94 18.72 -13.28 3.25
N ASP A 95 19.05 -12.24 2.51
CA ASP A 95 19.49 -10.93 3.00
C ASP A 95 18.55 -9.77 2.61
N GLY A 96 17.61 -10.01 1.68
CA GLY A 96 16.71 -8.99 1.13
C GLY A 96 17.38 -8.07 0.08
N GLU A 97 18.63 -8.30 -0.26
CA GLU A 97 19.40 -7.51 -1.21
C GLU A 97 19.64 -8.26 -2.53
N GLU A 98 19.93 -9.56 -2.43
CA GLU A 98 20.10 -10.46 -3.58
C GLU A 98 18.86 -11.34 -3.77
N TRP A 99 18.34 -11.37 -5.01
CA TRP A 99 17.11 -12.04 -5.35
C TRP A 99 17.29 -12.96 -6.56
N PRO A 100 16.71 -14.17 -6.53
CA PRO A 100 16.72 -15.05 -7.71
C PRO A 100 15.84 -14.46 -8.82
N THR A 101 16.16 -14.79 -10.07
CA THR A 101 15.43 -14.29 -11.25
C THR A 101 14.22 -15.17 -11.63
N ASP A 102 14.11 -16.38 -11.07
CA ASP A 102 13.04 -17.34 -11.39
C ASP A 102 12.00 -17.39 -10.27
N PRO A 103 10.84 -16.72 -10.40
CA PRO A 103 9.81 -16.70 -9.38
C PRO A 103 9.00 -18.01 -9.39
N LYS A 104 8.74 -18.53 -8.20
CA LYS A 104 7.91 -19.72 -8.00
C LYS A 104 6.43 -19.35 -7.97
N LEU A 105 5.59 -20.20 -8.55
CA LEU A 105 4.13 -20.05 -8.44
C LEU A 105 3.72 -20.11 -6.97
N LEU A 106 2.99 -19.07 -6.52
CA LEU A 106 2.33 -19.07 -5.22
C LEU A 106 0.89 -19.56 -5.37
N TYR A 107 0.12 -18.96 -6.28
CA TYR A 107 -1.27 -19.35 -6.56
C TYR A 107 -1.75 -18.84 -7.91
N ALA A 108 -2.54 -19.65 -8.60
CA ALA A 108 -3.31 -19.26 -9.77
C ALA A 108 -4.80 -19.55 -9.50
N HIS A 109 -5.66 -18.56 -9.65
CA HIS A 109 -7.08 -18.71 -9.42
C HIS A 109 -7.72 -19.57 -10.51
N ALA A 110 -8.55 -20.53 -10.11
CA ALA A 110 -9.13 -21.52 -11.05
C ALA A 110 -10.08 -20.92 -12.11
N PHE A 111 -10.70 -19.76 -11.79
CA PHE A 111 -11.73 -19.14 -12.63
C PHE A 111 -11.32 -17.81 -13.25
N GLY A 112 -10.06 -17.41 -13.14
CA GLY A 112 -9.59 -16.15 -13.71
C GLY A 112 -8.31 -15.63 -13.08
N GLY A 113 -8.09 -14.33 -13.19
CA GLY A 113 -6.87 -13.68 -12.71
C GLY A 113 -6.86 -13.46 -11.22
N SER A 114 -5.69 -13.62 -10.60
CA SER A 114 -5.39 -13.23 -9.24
C SER A 114 -4.80 -11.82 -9.20
N GLN A 115 -5.13 -11.05 -8.17
CA GLN A 115 -4.63 -9.69 -7.96
C GLN A 115 -3.78 -9.62 -6.66
N ASP A 116 -3.29 -8.51 -6.37
CA ASP A 116 -2.59 -7.91 -5.23
C ASP A 116 -2.38 -8.83 -4.01
N PRO A 117 -1.27 -9.59 -3.92
CA PRO A 117 -1.00 -10.39 -2.74
C PRO A 117 -0.65 -9.51 -1.55
N CYS A 118 -1.20 -9.84 -0.37
CA CYS A 118 -0.93 -9.17 0.89
C CYS A 118 -0.46 -10.17 1.93
N LEU A 119 0.83 -10.22 2.19
CA LEU A 119 1.45 -11.14 3.12
C LEU A 119 1.34 -10.61 4.56
N LEU A 120 1.06 -11.53 5.49
CA LEU A 120 1.20 -11.34 6.93
C LEU A 120 1.94 -12.55 7.50
N ARG A 121 2.96 -12.31 8.32
CA ARG A 121 3.58 -13.35 9.15
C ARG A 121 3.05 -13.24 10.57
N LEU A 122 2.44 -14.31 11.07
CA LEU A 122 2.01 -14.44 12.45
C LEU A 122 3.20 -14.69 13.38
N ARG A 123 3.04 -14.44 14.68
CA ARG A 123 4.10 -14.64 15.68
C ARG A 123 4.59 -16.09 15.76
N ASP A 124 3.73 -17.06 15.52
CA ASP A 124 4.10 -18.48 15.48
C ASP A 124 4.87 -18.89 14.22
N GLY A 125 4.95 -17.99 13.23
CA GLY A 125 5.62 -18.20 11.95
C GLY A 125 4.69 -18.58 10.80
N THR A 126 3.40 -18.82 11.05
CA THR A 126 2.40 -19.02 10.00
C THR A 126 2.37 -17.81 9.08
N LEU A 127 2.34 -18.04 7.79
CA LEU A 127 2.15 -17.00 6.78
C LEU A 127 0.70 -17.01 6.29
N LEU A 128 0.12 -15.83 6.14
CA LEU A 128 -1.14 -15.61 5.43
C LEU A 128 -0.87 -14.77 4.19
N CYS A 129 -1.59 -15.04 3.11
CA CYS A 129 -1.60 -14.23 1.90
C CYS A 129 -3.05 -13.96 1.52
N ALA A 130 -3.53 -12.73 1.70
CA ALA A 130 -4.81 -12.30 1.18
C ALA A 130 -4.65 -11.82 -0.28
N SER A 131 -5.65 -12.09 -1.10
CA SER A 131 -5.75 -11.60 -2.48
C SER A 131 -7.21 -11.61 -2.91
N TYR A 132 -7.46 -11.28 -4.18
CA TYR A 132 -8.80 -11.31 -4.79
C TYR A 132 -8.68 -11.66 -6.27
N GLY A 133 -9.81 -12.02 -6.87
CA GLY A 133 -9.84 -12.53 -8.23
C GLY A 133 -10.81 -11.83 -9.15
N TRP A 134 -10.53 -11.93 -10.45
CA TRP A 134 -11.37 -11.49 -11.54
C TRP A 134 -11.60 -12.62 -12.54
N SER A 135 -12.82 -12.75 -13.03
CA SER A 135 -13.16 -13.64 -14.14
C SER A 135 -13.59 -12.82 -15.34
N PHE A 136 -13.28 -13.32 -16.53
CA PHE A 136 -13.66 -12.69 -17.78
C PHE A 136 -14.64 -13.61 -18.50
N LEU A 137 -15.83 -13.12 -18.73
CA LEU A 137 -16.92 -13.86 -19.37
C LEU A 137 -17.23 -13.20 -20.70
N ARG A 138 -17.70 -14.02 -21.65
CA ARG A 138 -18.28 -13.52 -22.90
C ARG A 138 -19.57 -12.77 -22.59
N ASP A 139 -19.98 -11.86 -23.47
CA ASP A 139 -21.17 -11.03 -23.31
C ASP A 139 -22.44 -11.84 -23.05
N ASP A 140 -22.59 -13.00 -23.70
CA ASP A 140 -23.71 -13.90 -23.49
C ASP A 140 -23.67 -14.56 -22.09
N GLY A 141 -22.51 -14.79 -21.55
CA GLY A 141 -22.30 -15.25 -20.17
C GLY A 141 -22.62 -14.14 -19.15
N LEU A 142 -22.14 -12.93 -19.36
CA LEU A 142 -22.41 -11.78 -18.49
C LEU A 142 -23.94 -11.51 -18.38
N LYS A 143 -24.67 -11.60 -19.46
CA LYS A 143 -26.13 -11.41 -19.48
C LYS A 143 -26.94 -12.49 -18.72
N LYS A 144 -26.31 -13.63 -18.42
CA LYS A 144 -26.92 -14.72 -17.64
C LYS A 144 -26.65 -14.66 -16.16
N LEU A 145 -25.75 -13.78 -15.74
CA LEU A 145 -25.43 -13.61 -14.32
C LEU A 145 -26.67 -13.09 -13.57
N LYS A 146 -26.82 -13.57 -12.33
CA LYS A 146 -27.89 -13.15 -11.43
C LYS A 146 -27.35 -12.15 -10.40
N GLY A 147 -28.10 -11.07 -10.17
CA GLY A 147 -27.74 -10.05 -9.19
C GLY A 147 -26.96 -8.89 -9.80
N ILE A 148 -26.40 -8.04 -8.92
CA ILE A 148 -25.60 -6.90 -9.29
C ILE A 148 -24.13 -7.34 -9.29
N HIS A 149 -23.40 -7.06 -10.36
CA HIS A 149 -22.01 -7.45 -10.50
C HIS A 149 -21.11 -6.23 -10.61
N PHE A 150 -20.00 -6.24 -9.87
CA PHE A 150 -18.93 -5.27 -10.10
C PHE A 150 -18.16 -5.69 -11.34
N GLN A 151 -18.11 -4.80 -12.33
CA GLN A 151 -17.44 -5.01 -13.62
C GLN A 151 -16.35 -3.97 -13.82
N SER A 152 -15.22 -4.41 -14.34
CA SER A 152 -14.12 -3.55 -14.79
C SER A 152 -13.49 -4.17 -16.02
N SER A 153 -13.40 -3.41 -17.13
CA SER A 153 -12.76 -3.87 -18.37
C SER A 153 -13.19 -5.27 -18.79
N ASP A 154 -14.51 -5.50 -18.86
CA ASP A 154 -15.15 -6.79 -19.22
C ASP A 154 -14.95 -7.93 -18.20
N GLY A 155 -14.28 -7.66 -17.09
CA GLY A 155 -14.12 -8.61 -15.99
C GLY A 155 -15.24 -8.54 -14.98
N THR A 156 -15.60 -9.69 -14.42
CA THR A 156 -16.49 -9.84 -13.27
C THR A 156 -15.68 -10.14 -12.02
N PHE A 157 -15.97 -9.43 -10.94
CA PHE A 157 -15.26 -9.58 -9.67
C PHE A 157 -15.67 -10.87 -8.95
N LEU A 158 -14.69 -11.65 -8.49
CA LEU A 158 -14.88 -12.92 -7.78
C LEU A 158 -14.82 -12.78 -6.26
N GLY A 159 -14.38 -11.62 -5.77
CA GLY A 159 -14.15 -11.38 -4.33
C GLY A 159 -12.80 -11.86 -3.83
N GLY A 160 -12.64 -11.73 -2.52
CA GLY A 160 -11.39 -12.04 -1.83
C GLY A 160 -11.23 -13.51 -1.45
N TYR A 161 -9.99 -13.90 -1.26
CA TYR A 161 -9.58 -15.19 -0.71
C TYR A 161 -8.28 -15.05 0.09
N LEU A 162 -8.01 -16.03 0.95
CA LEU A 162 -6.77 -16.13 1.69
C LEU A 162 -6.11 -17.49 1.44
N LEU A 163 -4.79 -17.49 1.51
CA LEU A 163 -3.93 -18.68 1.51
C LEU A 163 -3.11 -18.68 2.79
N SER A 164 -2.71 -19.87 3.26
CA SER A 164 -1.86 -20.02 4.43
C SER A 164 -0.68 -20.94 4.16
N SER A 165 0.45 -20.70 4.84
CA SER A 165 1.64 -21.55 4.79
C SER A 165 2.24 -21.68 6.19
N ASN A 166 2.65 -22.91 6.54
CA ASN A 166 3.31 -23.22 7.82
C ASN A 166 4.79 -23.61 7.65
N ASP A 167 5.32 -23.50 6.44
CA ASP A 167 6.67 -23.95 6.05
C ASP A 167 7.50 -22.83 5.37
N ASN A 168 7.31 -21.60 5.82
CA ASN A 168 7.98 -20.40 5.28
C ASN A 168 7.69 -20.15 3.78
N GLY A 169 6.47 -20.46 3.32
CA GLY A 169 6.05 -20.23 1.94
C GLY A 169 6.50 -21.30 0.93
N LYS A 170 7.01 -22.45 1.38
CA LYS A 170 7.36 -23.55 0.46
C LYS A 170 6.11 -24.18 -0.14
N THR A 171 5.05 -24.32 0.66
CA THR A 171 3.73 -24.78 0.23
C THR A 171 2.63 -23.86 0.76
N TRP A 172 1.55 -23.75 0.01
CA TRP A 172 0.39 -22.96 0.35
C TRP A 172 -0.87 -23.80 0.37
N GLN A 173 -1.72 -23.55 1.36
CA GLN A 173 -3.02 -24.18 1.55
C GLN A 173 -4.14 -23.15 1.32
N GLY A 174 -5.24 -23.61 0.78
CA GLY A 174 -6.39 -22.76 0.46
C GLY A 174 -6.91 -22.99 -0.97
N PRO A 175 -7.77 -22.12 -1.49
CA PRO A 175 -8.18 -20.82 -0.92
C PRO A 175 -9.18 -20.95 0.23
N ILE A 176 -9.06 -20.09 1.22
CA ILE A 176 -10.05 -19.85 2.26
C ILE A 176 -10.85 -18.62 1.83
N TYR A 177 -12.17 -18.75 1.68
CA TYR A 177 -13.03 -17.64 1.30
C TYR A 177 -13.60 -16.98 2.57
N PRO A 178 -13.30 -15.70 2.84
CA PRO A 178 -13.90 -14.98 3.95
C PRO A 178 -15.39 -14.76 3.67
N PRO A 179 -16.22 -14.50 4.70
CA PRO A 179 -17.63 -14.20 4.47
C PRO A 179 -17.80 -12.86 3.73
N ALA A 180 -18.90 -12.70 3.02
CA ALA A 180 -19.35 -11.38 2.61
C ALA A 180 -19.92 -10.63 3.82
N ILE A 181 -19.79 -9.29 3.85
CA ILE A 181 -20.55 -8.47 4.78
C ILE A 181 -21.98 -8.27 4.30
N SER A 182 -22.90 -8.02 5.23
CA SER A 182 -24.33 -7.87 4.90
C SER A 182 -24.62 -6.68 4.00
N GLN A 183 -23.79 -5.63 4.06
CA GLN A 183 -23.91 -4.40 3.27
C GLN A 183 -23.48 -4.55 1.81
N GLU A 184 -22.62 -5.53 1.46
CA GLU A 184 -22.17 -5.71 0.08
C GLU A 184 -23.34 -5.90 -0.88
N VAL A 185 -23.37 -5.12 -1.97
CA VAL A 185 -24.42 -5.18 -2.98
C VAL A 185 -24.08 -6.05 -4.18
N HIS A 186 -22.78 -6.31 -4.42
CA HIS A 186 -22.36 -7.12 -5.55
C HIS A 186 -22.45 -8.62 -5.28
N HIS A 187 -22.64 -9.36 -6.36
CA HIS A 187 -22.72 -10.81 -6.37
C HIS A 187 -21.58 -11.39 -7.20
N ASP A 188 -21.12 -12.55 -6.80
CA ASP A 188 -20.19 -13.37 -7.58
C ASP A 188 -20.92 -14.09 -8.75
N MET A 189 -20.16 -14.82 -9.56
CA MET A 189 -20.70 -15.55 -10.71
C MET A 189 -21.72 -16.66 -10.33
N TYR A 190 -21.81 -17.04 -9.06
CA TYR A 190 -22.77 -18.02 -8.53
C TYR A 190 -24.02 -17.37 -7.93
N GLY A 191 -24.11 -16.04 -7.98
CA GLY A 191 -25.25 -15.28 -7.44
C GLY A 191 -25.23 -15.13 -5.92
N LYS A 192 -24.07 -15.37 -5.27
CA LYS A 192 -23.83 -15.08 -3.86
C LYS A 192 -23.16 -13.74 -3.71
N LYS A 193 -23.34 -13.06 -2.57
CA LYS A 193 -22.58 -11.84 -2.26
C LYS A 193 -21.09 -12.14 -2.32
N VAL A 194 -20.32 -11.23 -2.93
CA VAL A 194 -18.87 -11.42 -3.08
C VAL A 194 -18.19 -11.49 -1.71
N PRO A 195 -17.24 -12.42 -1.51
CA PRO A 195 -16.41 -12.45 -0.31
C PRO A 195 -15.66 -11.13 -0.13
N VAL A 196 -15.50 -10.68 1.12
CA VAL A 196 -14.75 -9.46 1.42
C VAL A 196 -13.31 -9.54 0.91
N TYR A 197 -12.77 -8.40 0.55
CA TYR A 197 -11.42 -8.29 -0.01
C TYR A 197 -10.74 -7.00 0.40
N ASN A 198 -9.44 -6.97 0.35
CA ASN A 198 -8.68 -5.72 0.34
C ASN A 198 -7.25 -5.96 -0.16
N ARG A 199 -6.65 -4.90 -0.68
CA ARG A 199 -5.22 -4.75 -0.82
C ARG A 199 -4.74 -3.80 0.29
N GLY A 200 -4.22 -4.37 1.38
CA GLY A 200 -3.72 -3.62 2.54
C GLY A 200 -3.19 -4.57 3.61
N ALA A 201 -2.29 -4.07 4.44
CA ALA A 201 -1.69 -4.87 5.49
C ALA A 201 -2.71 -5.24 6.56
N MET A 202 -2.80 -6.52 6.86
CA MET A 202 -3.42 -7.06 8.08
C MET A 202 -2.46 -6.91 9.26
N VAL A 203 -2.96 -7.00 10.48
CA VAL A 203 -2.12 -7.05 11.68
C VAL A 203 -2.58 -8.14 12.65
N GLU A 204 -1.62 -8.85 13.24
CA GLU A 204 -1.82 -9.65 14.44
C GLU A 204 -1.66 -8.74 15.66
N GLY A 205 -2.77 -8.44 16.32
CA GLY A 205 -2.80 -7.60 17.51
C GLY A 205 -2.15 -8.27 18.73
N LYS A 206 -1.90 -7.52 19.78
CA LYS A 206 -1.23 -8.01 21.01
C LYS A 206 -1.90 -9.23 21.64
N SER A 207 -3.21 -9.31 21.52
CA SER A 207 -4.02 -10.45 22.03
C SER A 207 -3.89 -11.71 21.17
N GLY A 208 -3.27 -11.65 19.99
CA GLY A 208 -3.27 -12.74 19.00
C GLY A 208 -4.45 -12.66 18.01
N ARG A 209 -5.42 -11.75 18.24
CA ARG A 209 -6.50 -11.47 17.30
C ARG A 209 -5.94 -10.84 16.03
N LEU A 210 -6.40 -11.30 14.89
CA LEU A 210 -6.10 -10.69 13.61
C LEU A 210 -7.13 -9.60 13.30
N TYR A 211 -6.65 -8.51 12.71
CA TYR A 211 -7.46 -7.42 12.21
C TYR A 211 -7.19 -7.22 10.72
N TRP A 212 -8.26 -7.13 9.94
CA TRP A 212 -8.20 -6.91 8.50
C TRP A 212 -9.27 -5.90 8.10
N VAL A 213 -8.84 -4.77 7.55
CA VAL A 213 -9.78 -3.81 6.97
C VAL A 213 -10.06 -4.24 5.54
N VAL A 214 -11.33 -4.33 5.20
CA VAL A 214 -11.82 -4.79 3.90
C VAL A 214 -12.66 -3.71 3.24
N ALA A 215 -12.78 -3.74 1.92
CA ALA A 215 -13.62 -2.86 1.16
C ALA A 215 -14.90 -3.61 0.72
N ALA A 216 -16.02 -2.89 0.69
CA ALA A 216 -17.26 -3.37 0.09
C ALA A 216 -18.04 -2.19 -0.49
N THR A 217 -18.85 -2.48 -1.51
CA THR A 217 -19.81 -1.53 -2.06
C THR A 217 -21.12 -1.71 -1.34
N ASP A 218 -21.53 -0.71 -0.56
CA ASP A 218 -22.72 -0.75 0.28
C ASP A 218 -23.92 -0.01 -0.33
N ASN A 219 -23.70 0.66 -1.47
CA ASN A 219 -24.74 1.42 -2.17
C ASN A 219 -24.58 1.27 -3.69
N ALA A 220 -25.53 0.58 -4.31
CA ALA A 220 -25.53 0.32 -5.76
C ALA A 220 -25.64 1.59 -6.61
N GLN A 221 -26.30 2.63 -6.11
CA GLN A 221 -26.53 3.89 -6.84
C GLN A 221 -25.27 4.76 -6.82
N SER A 222 -24.63 4.90 -5.67
CA SER A 222 -23.41 5.72 -5.53
C SER A 222 -22.17 5.04 -6.11
N LYS A 223 -22.15 3.71 -6.16
CA LYS A 223 -20.97 2.88 -6.52
C LYS A 223 -19.74 3.19 -5.66
N LYS A 224 -19.95 3.76 -4.48
CA LYS A 224 -18.88 4.05 -3.51
C LYS A 224 -18.55 2.80 -2.71
N THR A 225 -17.31 2.71 -2.31
CA THR A 225 -16.85 1.67 -1.38
C THR A 225 -16.60 2.27 -0.01
N SER A 226 -16.99 1.53 1.01
CA SER A 226 -16.69 1.82 2.41
C SER A 226 -15.73 0.77 2.97
N ASN A 227 -15.03 1.11 4.05
CA ASN A 227 -14.13 0.21 4.73
C ASN A 227 -14.76 -0.36 6.01
N TYR A 228 -14.54 -1.65 6.22
CA TYR A 228 -15.09 -2.45 7.30
C TYR A 228 -13.99 -3.24 7.99
N LEU A 229 -14.12 -3.42 9.32
CA LEU A 229 -13.18 -4.22 10.09
C LEU A 229 -13.66 -5.66 10.20
N MET A 230 -12.83 -6.58 9.73
CA MET A 230 -12.95 -8.01 9.97
C MET A 230 -11.95 -8.45 11.04
N VAL A 231 -12.34 -9.41 11.87
CA VAL A 231 -11.48 -9.99 12.90
C VAL A 231 -11.47 -11.51 12.83
N SER A 232 -10.33 -12.10 13.21
CA SER A 232 -10.16 -13.55 13.32
C SER A 232 -9.46 -13.89 14.63
N ASP A 233 -9.98 -14.88 15.36
CA ASP A 233 -9.40 -15.40 16.59
C ASP A 233 -8.76 -16.81 16.40
N ASP A 234 -8.77 -17.32 15.15
CA ASP A 234 -8.32 -18.66 14.78
C ASP A 234 -7.22 -18.67 13.71
N LYS A 235 -6.37 -17.64 13.70
CA LYS A 235 -5.24 -17.46 12.78
C LYS A 235 -5.67 -17.35 11.30
N GLY A 236 -6.81 -16.70 11.06
CA GLY A 236 -7.30 -16.41 9.72
C GLY A 236 -8.09 -17.54 9.06
N ARG A 237 -8.45 -18.59 9.79
CA ARG A 237 -9.29 -19.68 9.27
C ARG A 237 -10.74 -19.27 9.11
N SER A 238 -11.23 -18.44 10.04
CA SER A 238 -12.54 -17.80 9.96
C SER A 238 -12.46 -16.32 10.29
N TRP A 239 -13.39 -15.54 9.75
CA TRP A 239 -13.44 -14.10 9.87
C TRP A 239 -14.85 -13.63 10.24
N ASN A 240 -14.92 -12.66 11.14
CA ASN A 240 -16.17 -12.06 11.56
C ASN A 240 -16.14 -10.54 11.36
N TYR A 241 -17.26 -9.99 10.90
CA TYR A 241 -17.45 -8.55 10.84
C TYR A 241 -17.49 -7.95 12.27
N LEU A 242 -16.81 -6.82 12.47
CA LEU A 242 -16.82 -6.13 13.74
C LEU A 242 -17.47 -4.74 13.64
N SER A 243 -17.03 -3.88 12.71
CA SER A 243 -17.47 -2.49 12.64
C SER A 243 -17.21 -1.83 11.29
N VAL A 244 -17.78 -0.63 11.11
CA VAL A 244 -17.40 0.31 10.04
C VAL A 244 -16.11 1.03 10.43
N VAL A 245 -15.14 1.12 9.52
CA VAL A 245 -13.88 1.85 9.69
C VAL A 245 -13.96 3.25 9.09
N ALA A 246 -14.47 3.34 7.87
CA ALA A 246 -14.67 4.60 7.17
C ALA A 246 -15.78 4.45 6.13
N GLU A 247 -16.69 5.41 6.12
CA GLU A 247 -17.75 5.57 5.14
C GLU A 247 -17.95 7.06 4.84
N ASP A 248 -18.34 7.38 3.61
CA ASP A 248 -18.70 8.74 3.19
C ASP A 248 -19.53 8.67 1.90
N PRO A 249 -20.61 9.45 1.76
CA PRO A 249 -21.46 9.38 0.57
C PRO A 249 -20.77 9.89 -0.72
N LYS A 250 -19.65 10.61 -0.61
CA LYS A 250 -18.93 11.22 -1.73
C LYS A 250 -17.56 10.63 -1.98
N ILE A 251 -16.98 9.94 -1.00
CA ILE A 251 -15.60 9.42 -1.04
C ILE A 251 -15.64 7.91 -1.03
N SER A 252 -14.91 7.26 -1.94
CA SER A 252 -14.65 5.82 -1.87
C SER A 252 -13.43 5.55 -1.01
N PHE A 253 -13.57 4.67 -0.02
CA PHE A 253 -12.45 4.10 0.75
C PHE A 253 -12.22 2.67 0.29
N ASN A 254 -11.01 2.35 -0.14
CA ASN A 254 -10.70 1.03 -0.68
C ASN A 254 -9.47 0.42 -0.01
N GLU A 255 -8.31 0.44 -0.62
CA GLU A 255 -7.09 -0.23 -0.15
C GLU A 255 -6.57 0.38 1.16
N THR A 256 -6.70 -0.36 2.26
CA THR A 256 -6.45 0.14 3.60
C THR A 256 -5.61 -0.83 4.41
N SER A 257 -4.51 -0.32 4.96
CA SER A 257 -3.67 -1.05 5.92
C SER A 257 -4.07 -0.72 7.35
N ILE A 258 -3.99 -1.71 8.25
CA ILE A 258 -4.28 -1.51 9.67
C ILE A 258 -3.05 -1.80 10.53
N TYR A 259 -2.91 -1.07 11.62
CA TYR A 259 -1.80 -1.13 12.57
C TYR A 259 -2.33 -1.00 14.00
N GLU A 260 -1.78 -1.78 14.94
CA GLU A 260 -2.05 -1.63 16.37
C GLU A 260 -0.91 -0.89 17.04
N THR A 261 -1.20 0.23 17.71
CA THR A 261 -0.21 1.06 18.40
C THR A 261 0.27 0.41 19.70
N PRO A 262 1.40 0.86 20.28
CA PRO A 262 1.86 0.38 21.59
C PRO A 262 0.82 0.54 22.71
N LYS A 263 -0.05 1.54 22.65
CA LYS A 263 -1.14 1.73 23.64
C LYS A 263 -2.42 0.96 23.30
N GLY A 264 -2.43 0.17 22.20
CA GLY A 264 -3.56 -0.67 21.81
C GLY A 264 -4.62 0.03 20.98
N ALA A 265 -4.38 1.26 20.50
CA ALA A 265 -5.26 1.86 19.51
C ALA A 265 -5.09 1.18 18.16
N LEU A 266 -6.19 0.97 17.44
CA LEU A 266 -6.14 0.52 16.05
C LEU A 266 -6.13 1.76 15.13
N VAL A 267 -5.18 1.78 14.19
CA VAL A 267 -4.99 2.86 13.23
C VAL A 267 -5.08 2.28 11.84
N ALA A 268 -6.04 2.77 11.04
CA ALA A 268 -6.20 2.38 9.65
C ALA A 268 -5.69 3.52 8.75
N PHE A 269 -4.83 3.19 7.79
CA PHE A 269 -4.30 4.10 6.78
C PHE A 269 -5.08 3.89 5.49
N LEU A 270 -5.96 4.84 5.18
CA LEU A 270 -7.01 4.72 4.18
C LEU A 270 -6.55 5.29 2.83
N ARG A 271 -6.70 4.49 1.76
CA ARG A 271 -6.70 5.00 0.40
C ARG A 271 -8.07 5.54 0.06
N THR A 272 -8.13 6.72 -0.54
CA THR A 272 -9.35 7.31 -1.07
C THR A 272 -9.35 7.33 -2.60
N ALA A 273 -10.53 7.24 -3.20
CA ALA A 273 -10.83 7.69 -4.55
C ALA A 273 -11.88 8.81 -4.47
N ASP A 274 -11.94 9.68 -5.48
CA ASP A 274 -12.85 10.85 -5.51
C ASP A 274 -12.55 11.94 -4.47
N TYR A 275 -11.38 11.88 -3.82
CA TYR A 275 -10.92 12.87 -2.84
C TYR A 275 -9.51 13.40 -3.19
N ASN A 276 -9.25 13.59 -4.49
CA ASN A 276 -7.99 14.11 -5.03
C ASN A 276 -6.74 13.36 -4.51
N ASP A 277 -6.85 12.04 -4.34
CA ASP A 277 -5.83 11.11 -3.83
C ASP A 277 -5.29 11.45 -2.43
N HIS A 278 -6.04 12.21 -1.61
CA HIS A 278 -5.64 12.46 -0.24
C HIS A 278 -5.62 11.17 0.57
N ALA A 279 -4.48 10.93 1.23
CA ALA A 279 -4.37 9.91 2.25
C ALA A 279 -5.25 10.28 3.45
N CYS A 280 -5.94 9.29 4.02
CA CYS A 280 -6.73 9.45 5.22
C CYS A 280 -6.29 8.49 6.31
N ILE A 281 -6.64 8.79 7.55
CA ILE A 281 -6.35 7.97 8.72
C ILE A 281 -7.63 7.79 9.54
N ALA A 282 -7.91 6.57 9.98
CA ALA A 282 -8.97 6.29 10.94
C ALA A 282 -8.38 5.70 12.22
N ARG A 283 -8.98 6.05 13.35
CA ARG A 283 -8.51 5.60 14.67
C ARG A 283 -9.66 5.06 15.52
N SER A 284 -9.38 3.94 16.19
CA SER A 284 -10.20 3.35 17.25
C SER A 284 -9.40 3.24 18.53
N THR A 285 -10.03 3.53 19.67
CA THR A 285 -9.44 3.35 21.01
C THR A 285 -10.27 2.41 21.88
N ASP A 286 -11.26 1.73 21.29
CA ASP A 286 -12.21 0.84 21.96
C ASP A 286 -12.16 -0.61 21.45
N GLY A 287 -10.97 -1.01 20.92
CA GLY A 287 -10.75 -2.35 20.40
C GLY A 287 -11.36 -2.58 19.02
N GLY A 288 -11.55 -1.53 18.23
CA GLY A 288 -12.10 -1.62 16.88
C GLY A 288 -13.62 -1.55 16.80
N LYS A 289 -14.32 -1.22 17.87
CA LYS A 289 -15.78 -1.11 17.87
C LYS A 289 -16.28 0.12 17.13
N THR A 290 -15.55 1.23 17.28
CA THR A 290 -15.83 2.48 16.57
C THR A 290 -14.56 3.11 16.02
N PHE A 291 -14.67 3.81 14.90
CA PHE A 291 -13.57 4.56 14.27
C PHE A 291 -14.00 6.00 13.99
N LYS A 292 -12.99 6.88 14.00
CA LYS A 292 -13.12 8.25 13.48
C LYS A 292 -12.03 8.47 12.44
N TRP A 293 -12.40 8.88 11.24
CA TRP A 293 -11.47 9.15 10.18
C TRP A 293 -11.27 10.65 9.91
N LYS A 294 -10.12 11.01 9.37
CA LYS A 294 -9.81 12.36 8.87
C LYS A 294 -8.73 12.31 7.79
N SER A 295 -8.63 13.37 6.99
CA SER A 295 -7.54 13.55 6.04
C SER A 295 -6.19 13.69 6.76
N MET A 296 -5.14 13.17 6.17
CA MET A 296 -3.76 13.34 6.64
C MET A 296 -3.09 14.60 6.06
N GLY A 297 -3.77 15.36 5.20
CA GLY A 297 -3.27 16.60 4.63
C GLY A 297 -2.25 16.44 3.50
N PHE A 298 -2.00 15.23 3.00
CA PHE A 298 -1.11 14.98 1.87
C PHE A 298 -1.71 13.93 0.91
N LYS A 299 -1.16 13.89 -0.31
CA LYS A 299 -1.56 12.92 -1.34
C LYS A 299 -0.65 11.70 -1.32
N GLY A 300 -1.22 10.52 -1.56
CA GLY A 300 -0.47 9.27 -1.69
C GLY A 300 -1.31 8.05 -1.37
N HIS A 301 -1.09 6.95 -2.12
CA HIS A 301 -1.83 5.72 -1.98
C HIS A 301 -1.21 4.53 -2.74
N PRO A 302 -1.53 3.27 -2.34
CA PRO A 302 -1.98 2.90 -1.00
C PRO A 302 -0.86 3.10 0.03
N LEU A 303 -1.21 3.03 1.32
CA LEU A 303 -0.25 3.20 2.41
C LEU A 303 -0.03 1.86 3.14
N GLN A 304 1.21 1.63 3.60
CA GLN A 304 1.54 0.51 4.49
C GLN A 304 2.39 1.05 5.63
N ALA A 305 2.14 0.55 6.84
CA ALA A 305 2.84 0.94 8.06
C ALA A 305 3.81 -0.15 8.52
N LEU A 306 5.03 0.25 8.85
CA LEU A 306 6.06 -0.58 9.47
C LEU A 306 6.46 0.01 10.82
N ARG A 307 6.30 -0.76 11.92
CA ARG A 307 6.87 -0.40 13.22
C ARG A 307 8.38 -0.54 13.19
N LEU A 308 9.07 0.50 13.60
CA LEU A 308 10.52 0.55 13.72
C LEU A 308 10.98 0.05 15.10
N PRO A 309 12.27 -0.30 15.27
CA PRO A 309 12.78 -0.82 16.54
C PRO A 309 12.66 0.14 17.74
N ASP A 310 12.54 1.44 17.49
CA ASP A 310 12.36 2.50 18.50
C ASP A 310 10.88 2.92 18.67
N ASP A 311 9.95 2.06 18.23
CA ASP A 311 8.52 2.24 18.24
C ASP A 311 7.95 3.31 17.30
N ARG A 312 8.78 4.12 16.63
CA ARG A 312 8.30 4.97 15.54
C ARG A 312 7.65 4.13 14.45
N VAL A 313 6.84 4.75 13.63
CA VAL A 313 6.12 4.07 12.53
C VAL A 313 6.50 4.71 11.21
N MET A 314 7.12 3.94 10.33
CA MET A 314 7.32 4.34 8.95
C MET A 314 6.07 4.00 8.14
N ILE A 315 5.44 5.00 7.53
CA ILE A 315 4.43 4.80 6.51
C ILE A 315 5.06 4.99 5.13
N VAL A 316 4.81 4.06 4.22
CA VAL A 316 5.27 4.11 2.83
C VAL A 316 4.06 4.17 1.90
N TYR A 317 4.16 4.96 0.81
CA TYR A 317 3.04 5.14 -0.12
C TYR A 317 3.52 5.46 -1.54
N GLY A 318 2.68 5.11 -2.52
CA GLY A 318 2.88 5.51 -3.91
C GLY A 318 2.46 6.97 -4.10
N TYR A 319 3.23 7.71 -4.90
CA TYR A 319 2.92 9.07 -5.30
C TYR A 319 2.70 9.13 -6.81
N ARG A 320 1.43 9.17 -7.23
CA ARG A 320 1.00 9.06 -8.63
C ARG A 320 0.74 10.41 -9.30
N HIS A 321 1.35 11.46 -8.76
CA HIS A 321 1.43 12.80 -9.37
C HIS A 321 2.86 13.08 -9.83
N LYS A 322 3.05 14.01 -10.75
CA LYS A 322 4.41 14.39 -11.18
C LYS A 322 5.13 15.16 -10.07
N PRO A 323 6.39 14.80 -9.78
CA PRO A 323 7.16 13.67 -10.29
C PRO A 323 6.67 12.35 -9.67
N TYR A 324 6.39 11.36 -10.54
CA TYR A 324 5.89 10.05 -10.10
C TYR A 324 6.91 9.29 -9.28
N GLY A 325 6.48 8.70 -8.16
CA GLY A 325 7.45 8.03 -7.31
C GLY A 325 6.90 7.32 -6.09
N ILE A 326 7.82 7.07 -5.15
CA ILE A 326 7.55 6.43 -3.87
C ILE A 326 7.96 7.39 -2.78
N ARG A 327 7.15 7.48 -1.74
CA ARG A 327 7.36 8.36 -0.60
C ARG A 327 7.23 7.62 0.71
N ALA A 328 7.78 8.20 1.77
CA ALA A 328 7.57 7.74 3.14
C ALA A 328 7.43 8.92 4.10
N ARG A 329 6.90 8.64 5.29
CA ARG A 329 6.94 9.50 6.47
C ARG A 329 7.24 8.65 7.68
N ILE A 330 7.89 9.23 8.70
CA ILE A 330 8.09 8.58 9.99
C ILE A 330 7.26 9.31 11.03
N LEU A 331 6.37 8.57 11.66
CA LEU A 331 5.42 9.04 12.67
C LEU A 331 5.87 8.58 14.06
N ASN A 332 5.35 9.23 15.10
CA ASN A 332 5.49 8.72 16.44
C ASN A 332 4.76 7.36 16.62
N ALA A 333 5.05 6.67 17.71
CA ALA A 333 4.53 5.33 17.98
C ALA A 333 2.99 5.23 17.93
N GLU A 334 2.29 6.31 18.25
CA GLU A 334 0.84 6.40 18.26
C GLU A 334 0.25 6.97 16.96
N CYS A 335 1.09 7.30 15.97
CA CYS A 335 0.68 7.88 14.67
C CYS A 335 -0.20 9.14 14.83
N THR A 336 0.14 10.03 15.76
CA THR A 336 -0.63 11.24 16.06
C THR A 336 -0.06 12.51 15.45
N ASP A 337 1.19 12.48 14.98
CA ASP A 337 1.96 13.61 14.46
C ASP A 337 2.06 13.64 12.93
N PHE A 338 1.16 12.95 12.23
CA PHE A 338 1.21 12.82 10.77
C PHE A 338 1.10 14.18 10.03
N GLU A 339 0.46 15.20 10.62
CA GLU A 339 0.34 16.54 10.05
C GLU A 339 1.70 17.28 10.03
N SER A 340 2.55 17.02 11.03
CA SER A 340 3.88 17.64 11.18
C SER A 340 5.03 16.78 10.67
N SER A 341 4.78 15.51 10.32
CA SER A 341 5.81 14.60 9.83
C SER A 341 6.34 15.03 8.47
N GLY A 342 7.68 15.07 8.33
CA GLY A 342 8.34 15.40 7.07
C GLY A 342 8.21 14.28 6.03
N GLU A 343 8.12 14.64 4.75
CA GLU A 343 8.13 13.69 3.64
C GLU A 343 9.55 13.24 3.30
N ILE A 344 9.74 11.94 3.12
CA ILE A 344 10.96 11.31 2.64
C ILE A 344 10.72 10.87 1.20
N VAL A 345 11.46 11.45 0.25
CA VAL A 345 11.42 11.04 -1.16
C VAL A 345 12.29 9.80 -1.33
N ILE A 346 11.66 8.66 -1.66
CA ILE A 346 12.36 7.39 -1.94
C ILE A 346 12.71 7.31 -3.42
N ARG A 347 11.73 7.54 -4.31
CA ARG A 347 11.87 7.62 -5.77
C ARG A 347 11.04 8.77 -6.31
N GLU A 348 11.49 9.38 -7.42
CA GLU A 348 10.75 10.43 -8.14
C GLU A 348 11.00 10.40 -9.65
N ASP A 349 11.47 9.26 -10.14
CA ASP A 349 11.89 9.04 -11.53
C ASP A 349 10.97 8.04 -12.26
N GLY A 350 9.72 7.92 -11.85
CA GLY A 350 8.74 7.07 -12.51
C GLY A 350 8.36 7.57 -13.90
N GLY A 351 8.27 6.68 -14.87
CA GLY A 351 7.90 7.01 -16.26
C GLY A 351 6.41 7.35 -16.41
N SER A 352 5.56 6.85 -15.53
CA SER A 352 4.11 7.13 -15.51
C SER A 352 3.51 6.92 -14.11
N GLY A 353 2.24 7.26 -13.93
CA GLY A 353 1.51 7.04 -12.67
C GLY A 353 1.17 5.58 -12.36
N ASP A 354 1.45 4.63 -13.27
CA ASP A 354 1.25 3.20 -13.03
C ASP A 354 2.44 2.59 -12.29
N ILE A 355 2.59 2.97 -11.04
CA ILE A 355 3.64 2.63 -10.08
C ILE A 355 3.07 2.57 -8.67
N GLY A 356 3.86 2.11 -7.72
CA GLY A 356 3.55 2.27 -6.30
C GLY A 356 3.38 0.96 -5.57
N TYR A 357 2.34 0.90 -4.73
CA TYR A 357 2.04 -0.23 -3.85
C TYR A 357 3.26 -0.65 -3.00
N PRO A 358 3.88 0.31 -2.31
CA PRO A 358 5.07 -0.01 -1.52
C PRO A 358 4.73 -0.86 -0.31
N TRP A 359 5.71 -1.68 0.08
CA TRP A 359 5.66 -2.50 1.27
C TRP A 359 7.04 -2.53 1.93
N ALA A 360 7.10 -2.18 3.20
CA ALA A 360 8.36 -2.04 3.95
C ALA A 360 8.58 -3.21 4.90
N VAL A 361 9.84 -3.60 5.06
CA VAL A 361 10.28 -4.61 6.03
C VAL A 361 11.65 -4.21 6.61
N MET A 362 11.91 -4.54 7.89
CA MET A 362 13.23 -4.38 8.49
C MET A 362 14.19 -5.43 7.91
N LEU A 363 15.30 -4.99 7.31
CA LEU A 363 16.41 -5.88 6.95
C LEU A 363 17.18 -6.29 8.21
N ASP A 364 17.54 -5.30 9.02
CA ASP A 364 18.22 -5.45 10.30
C ASP A 364 17.75 -4.37 11.30
N SER A 365 18.48 -4.12 12.36
CA SER A 365 18.12 -3.14 13.39
C SER A 365 18.08 -1.68 12.90
N ASN A 366 18.73 -1.37 11.77
CA ASN A 366 18.92 0.00 11.29
C ASN A 366 18.53 0.22 9.83
N ARG A 367 18.28 -0.86 9.06
CA ARG A 367 17.97 -0.75 7.64
C ARG A 367 16.58 -1.28 7.32
N VAL A 368 15.91 -0.56 6.43
CA VAL A 368 14.57 -0.91 5.91
C VAL A 368 14.68 -1.16 4.42
N LEU A 369 14.09 -2.24 3.94
CA LEU A 369 13.80 -2.46 2.53
C LEU A 369 12.36 -2.04 2.25
N VAL A 370 12.18 -1.12 1.32
CA VAL A 370 10.87 -0.75 0.76
C VAL A 370 10.77 -1.34 -0.62
N THR A 371 9.89 -2.32 -0.82
CA THR A 371 9.61 -2.93 -2.12
C THR A 371 8.41 -2.25 -2.76
N TYR A 372 8.38 -2.14 -4.08
CA TYR A 372 7.29 -1.54 -4.86
C TYR A 372 7.35 -2.00 -6.31
N TYR A 373 6.27 -1.83 -7.07
CA TYR A 373 6.41 -1.94 -8.51
C TYR A 373 6.66 -0.56 -9.12
N PHE A 374 7.44 -0.57 -10.18
CA PHE A 374 7.87 0.63 -10.87
C PHE A 374 7.85 0.43 -12.37
N ASN A 375 7.96 1.51 -13.15
CA ASN A 375 7.97 1.41 -14.60
C ASN A 375 9.15 2.16 -15.23
N LYS A 376 9.58 1.67 -16.38
CA LYS A 376 10.55 2.31 -17.27
C LYS A 376 9.83 3.14 -18.33
N ASN A 377 10.55 4.02 -18.99
CA ASN A 377 10.02 4.86 -20.09
C ASN A 377 9.42 4.04 -21.24
N ASN A 378 9.93 2.83 -21.50
CA ASN A 378 9.38 1.90 -22.48
C ASN A 378 8.10 1.19 -22.02
N GLY A 379 7.63 1.50 -20.81
CA GLY A 379 6.43 0.93 -20.20
C GLY A 379 6.59 -0.42 -19.53
N THR A 380 7.79 -1.02 -19.47
CA THR A 380 8.02 -2.27 -18.72
C THR A 380 7.79 -2.03 -17.23
N ARG A 381 6.96 -2.88 -16.58
CA ARG A 381 6.71 -2.89 -15.13
C ARG A 381 7.59 -3.94 -14.50
N TYR A 382 8.20 -3.58 -13.40
CA TYR A 382 9.13 -4.44 -12.67
C TYR A 382 9.00 -4.25 -11.17
N ILE A 383 9.47 -5.22 -10.39
CA ILE A 383 9.53 -5.12 -8.95
C ILE A 383 10.90 -4.56 -8.56
N ALA A 384 10.88 -3.46 -7.85
CA ALA A 384 12.05 -2.77 -7.35
C ALA A 384 12.04 -2.73 -5.82
N GLY A 385 13.18 -2.40 -5.26
CA GLY A 385 13.34 -2.10 -3.86
C GLY A 385 14.27 -0.91 -3.63
N THR A 386 14.06 -0.19 -2.53
CA THR A 386 15.01 0.82 -2.03
C THR A 386 15.41 0.46 -0.62
N ILE A 387 16.70 0.45 -0.33
CA ILE A 387 17.24 0.25 1.00
C ILE A 387 17.48 1.62 1.64
N LEU A 388 16.89 1.80 2.81
CA LEU A 388 17.00 3.01 3.62
C LEU A 388 17.79 2.72 4.90
N GLN A 389 18.65 3.67 5.31
CA GLN A 389 19.29 3.71 6.61
C GLN A 389 18.44 4.56 7.55
N LEU A 390 18.00 4.01 8.67
CA LEU A 390 17.30 4.76 9.72
C LEU A 390 18.28 5.71 10.42
N GLN A 391 17.79 6.90 10.71
CA GLN A 391 18.48 7.88 11.54
C GLN A 391 17.90 7.82 12.96
N LYS A 392 18.81 7.82 13.94
CA LYS A 392 18.45 7.85 15.36
C LYS A 392 17.84 9.18 15.76
#